data_f55b691e1f1e63bdaf50965e1463c1e6
#
_entry.id   f55b691e1f1e63bdaf50965e1463c1e6
#
_cell.length_a   1.000
_cell.length_b   1.000
_cell.length_c   1.000
_cell.angle_alpha   90.00
_cell.angle_beta   90.00
_cell.angle_gamma   90.00
#
_symmetry.space_group_name_H-M   'P 1'
#
loop_
_entity.id
_entity.type
_entity.pdbx_description
1 polymer ?
#
loop_
_entity_poly.entity_id
_entity_poly.type
_entity_poly.pdbx_seq_one_letter_code
_entity_poly.pdbx_strand_id
1 'polypeptide(L)'
;MVAPADPADLADLGVSRPAGRVAGRPRWLVASLVVVALSFAILALGTIRMSVDTSGLTGPQVGRPAPDFRLEDLDGRPTTLSDLLGRPVVVNFWASWCIPCRDEAPLLADAQRRYAASGLRVLGVVFQDDAGSARAFMERFALRYPGLLDPGGRTAIDYGVLGIPMTFMIGRDGTIRRVFLGPMAVDVLRSAVEEIL
;
A
#
# COMPACT_ATOMS: atom_id res chain seq x y z
N MET A 1 -86.77 40.15 3.80
CA MET A 1 -85.83 41.06 4.41
C MET A 1 -85.52 40.47 5.78
N VAL A 2 -84.42 39.68 5.92
CA VAL A 2 -84.03 39.06 7.16
C VAL A 2 -82.88 39.92 7.70
N ALA A 3 -83.05 40.41 8.92
CA ALA A 3 -82.08 41.26 9.61
C ALA A 3 -80.84 40.43 9.98
N PRO A 4 -79.64 40.99 9.95
CA PRO A 4 -78.42 40.29 10.35
C PRO A 4 -78.40 40.07 11.87
N ALA A 5 -78.01 38.91 12.29
CA ALA A 5 -77.89 38.53 13.68
C ALA A 5 -76.78 39.35 14.39
N ASP A 6 -77.07 39.74 15.64
CA ASP A 6 -76.21 40.53 16.49
C ASP A 6 -74.92 39.72 16.94
N PRO A 7 -73.76 40.30 16.82
CA PRO A 7 -72.53 39.62 17.20
C PRO A 7 -72.41 39.30 18.71
N ALA A 8 -73.33 39.81 19.54
CA ALA A 8 -73.31 39.54 21.01
C ALA A 8 -73.83 38.14 21.36
N ASP A 9 -74.56 37.44 20.43
CA ASP A 9 -75.21 36.17 20.70
C ASP A 9 -74.32 34.92 20.50
N LEU A 10 -73.05 35.15 20.12
CA LEU A 10 -72.09 34.06 19.91
C LEU A 10 -71.12 33.80 21.11
N ALA A 11 -71.37 34.56 22.22
CA ALA A 11 -70.47 34.45 23.38
C ALA A 11 -70.74 33.25 24.32
N ASP A 12 -71.90 32.54 24.14
CA ASP A 12 -72.31 31.49 25.05
C ASP A 12 -72.25 30.05 24.52
N LEU A 13 -71.51 29.85 23.43
CA LEU A 13 -71.16 28.51 23.00
C LEU A 13 -69.79 28.14 23.64
N GLY A 14 -69.86 27.56 24.87
CA GLY A 14 -68.76 27.10 25.66
C GLY A 14 -67.77 26.18 24.94
N VAL A 15 -66.99 26.77 23.96
CA VAL A 15 -65.85 26.07 23.35
C VAL A 15 -64.62 26.29 24.21
N SER A 16 -64.42 25.38 25.16
CA SER A 16 -63.16 25.28 25.90
C SER A 16 -62.02 25.02 24.93
N ARG A 17 -61.16 26.02 24.77
CA ARG A 17 -59.85 25.84 24.08
C ARG A 17 -59.02 24.82 24.84
N PRO A 18 -58.56 23.72 24.20
CA PRO A 18 -57.61 22.83 24.82
C PRO A 18 -56.33 23.61 25.05
N ALA A 19 -55.91 23.73 26.32
CA ALA A 19 -54.59 24.20 26.72
C ALA A 19 -53.54 23.32 26.02
N GLY A 20 -52.84 23.88 25.01
CA GLY A 20 -51.75 23.20 24.33
C GLY A 20 -50.65 22.84 25.35
N ARG A 21 -50.65 21.57 25.78
CA ARG A 21 -49.51 21.00 26.45
C ARG A 21 -48.35 21.00 25.46
N VAL A 22 -47.37 21.88 25.66
CA VAL A 22 -46.04 21.78 25.04
C VAL A 22 -45.49 20.46 25.54
N ALA A 23 -45.60 19.40 24.71
CA ALA A 23 -45.03 18.10 24.99
C ALA A 23 -43.52 18.31 25.07
N GLY A 24 -42.97 18.29 26.30
CA GLY A 24 -41.54 18.30 26.53
C GLY A 24 -40.92 17.16 25.74
N ARG A 25 -39.95 17.46 24.89
CA ARG A 25 -39.25 16.45 24.10
C ARG A 25 -38.75 15.37 25.05
N PRO A 26 -39.14 14.11 24.85
CA PRO A 26 -38.80 13.04 25.78
C PRO A 26 -37.28 12.91 25.86
N ARG A 27 -36.77 12.99 27.07
CA ARG A 27 -35.31 13.00 27.37
C ARG A 27 -34.56 11.84 26.72
N TRP A 28 -35.24 10.73 26.41
CA TRP A 28 -34.66 9.59 25.71
C TRP A 28 -34.32 9.87 24.24
N LEU A 29 -35.07 10.73 23.53
CA LEU A 29 -34.76 11.14 22.16
C LEU A 29 -33.47 11.98 22.10
N VAL A 30 -33.24 12.84 23.09
CA VAL A 30 -31.99 13.62 23.19
C VAL A 30 -30.84 12.71 23.49
N ALA A 31 -31.01 11.74 24.42
CA ALA A 31 -29.99 10.76 24.73
C ALA A 31 -29.63 9.89 23.51
N SER A 32 -30.62 9.44 22.73
CA SER A 32 -30.38 8.65 21.51
C SER A 32 -29.62 9.45 20.44
N LEU A 33 -29.95 10.72 20.24
CA LEU A 33 -29.23 11.59 19.28
C LEU A 33 -27.78 11.83 19.70
N VAL A 34 -27.51 11.98 21.00
CA VAL A 34 -26.14 12.13 21.53
C VAL A 34 -25.34 10.86 21.30
N VAL A 35 -25.92 9.68 21.57
CA VAL A 35 -25.24 8.40 21.33
C VAL A 35 -24.92 8.20 19.85
N VAL A 36 -25.87 8.50 18.96
CA VAL A 36 -25.65 8.41 17.51
C VAL A 36 -24.57 9.40 17.04
N ALA A 37 -24.60 10.64 17.52
CA ALA A 37 -23.60 11.65 17.18
C ALA A 37 -22.18 11.25 17.69
N LEU A 38 -22.07 10.69 18.90
CA LEU A 38 -20.82 10.18 19.44
C LEU A 38 -20.30 8.97 18.63
N SER A 39 -21.19 8.07 18.24
CA SER A 39 -20.83 6.93 17.38
C SER A 39 -20.30 7.38 16.03
N PHE A 40 -20.96 8.35 15.39
CA PHE A 40 -20.49 8.95 14.14
C PHE A 40 -19.15 9.71 14.32
N ALA A 41 -18.98 10.42 15.43
CA ALA A 41 -17.72 11.11 15.73
C ALA A 41 -16.58 10.11 15.93
N ILE A 42 -16.80 9.00 16.63
CA ILE A 42 -15.81 7.93 16.83
C ILE A 42 -15.49 7.26 15.48
N LEU A 43 -16.49 6.98 14.65
CA LEU A 43 -16.27 6.42 13.31
C LEU A 43 -15.48 7.39 12.42
N ALA A 44 -15.84 8.67 12.41
CA ALA A 44 -15.14 9.70 11.65
C ALA A 44 -13.71 9.93 12.13
N LEU A 45 -13.45 9.92 13.44
CA LEU A 45 -12.11 10.00 14.01
C LEU A 45 -11.30 8.70 13.75
N GLY A 46 -11.96 7.54 13.72
CA GLY A 46 -11.34 6.27 13.38
C GLY A 46 -10.91 6.17 11.91
N THR A 47 -11.67 6.75 10.99
CA THR A 47 -11.35 6.73 9.54
C THR A 47 -10.25 7.72 9.16
N ILE A 48 -9.98 8.75 9.97
CA ILE A 48 -8.96 9.77 9.67
C ILE A 48 -7.53 9.27 9.95
N ARG A 49 -7.32 8.11 10.61
CA ARG A 49 -5.99 7.62 10.97
C ARG A 49 -5.60 6.23 10.46
N MET A 50 -6.31 5.69 9.49
CA MET A 50 -5.80 4.55 8.72
C MET A 50 -5.19 5.02 7.39
N SER A 51 -4.31 6.00 7.45
CA SER A 51 -3.18 6.00 6.51
C SER A 51 -2.31 4.83 6.95
N VAL A 52 -2.53 3.67 6.36
CA VAL A 52 -1.57 2.58 6.44
C VAL A 52 -0.33 3.12 5.74
N ASP A 53 0.60 3.64 6.53
CA ASP A 53 1.95 3.93 6.08
C ASP A 53 2.56 2.57 5.73
N THR A 54 2.38 2.14 4.48
CA THR A 54 3.09 0.99 3.89
C THR A 54 4.54 1.35 3.59
N SER A 55 5.03 2.45 4.15
CA SER A 55 6.42 2.89 4.08
C SER A 55 7.31 1.94 4.88
N GLY A 56 7.67 0.81 4.24
CA GLY A 56 8.68 -0.09 4.75
C GLY A 56 8.22 -0.92 5.95
N LEU A 57 7.75 -2.14 5.67
CA LEU A 57 7.68 -3.15 6.70
C LEU A 57 9.08 -3.30 7.30
N THR A 58 9.25 -2.92 8.55
CA THR A 58 10.38 -3.36 9.37
C THR A 58 10.17 -4.86 9.62
N GLY A 59 10.40 -5.66 8.57
CA GLY A 59 10.36 -7.12 8.67
C GLY A 59 11.54 -7.61 9.52
N PRO A 60 11.48 -8.83 10.05
CA PRO A 60 12.53 -9.42 10.89
C PRO A 60 13.89 -9.50 10.21
N GLN A 61 13.98 -9.16 8.92
CA GLN A 61 15.20 -9.19 8.10
C GLN A 61 15.93 -7.85 8.01
N VAL A 62 15.26 -6.72 8.32
CA VAL A 62 15.91 -5.40 8.31
C VAL A 62 17.01 -5.34 9.38
N GLY A 63 18.17 -4.83 8.99
CA GLY A 63 19.36 -4.80 9.83
C GLY A 63 20.19 -6.09 9.83
N ARG A 64 19.75 -7.14 9.10
CA ARG A 64 20.51 -8.39 8.94
C ARG A 64 21.27 -8.43 7.62
N PRO A 65 22.36 -9.21 7.53
CA PRO A 65 22.98 -9.51 6.25
C PRO A 65 21.95 -10.14 5.30
N ALA A 66 21.96 -9.69 4.03
CA ALA A 66 21.16 -10.31 2.99
C ALA A 66 21.64 -11.76 2.76
N PRO A 67 20.73 -12.74 2.66
CA PRO A 67 21.10 -14.10 2.29
C PRO A 67 21.85 -14.10 0.96
N ASP A 68 23.04 -14.71 0.94
CA ASP A 68 23.82 -14.84 -0.29
C ASP A 68 23.17 -15.84 -1.24
N PHE A 69 23.30 -15.61 -2.53
CA PHE A 69 22.85 -16.53 -3.57
C PHE A 69 23.79 -16.52 -4.77
N ARG A 70 23.79 -17.62 -5.51
CA ARG A 70 24.39 -17.72 -6.83
C ARG A 70 23.33 -18.26 -7.80
N LEU A 71 22.83 -17.38 -8.66
CA LEU A 71 21.80 -17.67 -9.65
C LEU A 71 22.32 -17.38 -11.06
N GLU A 72 21.74 -18.04 -12.05
CA GLU A 72 22.00 -17.72 -13.46
C GLU A 72 20.95 -16.74 -13.98
N ASP A 73 21.39 -15.80 -14.80
CA ASP A 73 20.48 -14.93 -15.53
C ASP A 73 19.83 -15.68 -16.70
N LEU A 74 18.87 -15.03 -17.36
CA LEU A 74 18.17 -15.60 -18.53
C LEU A 74 19.10 -15.96 -19.69
N ASP A 75 20.36 -15.48 -19.69
CA ASP A 75 21.38 -15.79 -20.69
C ASP A 75 22.40 -16.83 -20.20
N GLY A 76 22.18 -17.42 -19.01
CA GLY A 76 23.05 -18.42 -18.40
C GLY A 76 24.30 -17.87 -17.71
N ARG A 77 24.36 -16.53 -17.52
CA ARG A 77 25.52 -15.93 -16.81
C ARG A 77 25.27 -15.97 -15.31
N PRO A 78 26.26 -16.45 -14.53
CA PRO A 78 26.11 -16.51 -13.08
C PRO A 78 26.18 -15.10 -12.47
N THR A 79 25.36 -14.87 -11.47
CA THR A 79 25.38 -13.68 -10.60
C THR A 79 25.39 -14.14 -9.15
N THR A 80 26.37 -13.70 -8.39
CA THR A 80 26.48 -13.95 -6.95
C THR A 80 26.27 -12.63 -6.21
N LEU A 81 25.44 -12.62 -5.17
CA LEU A 81 25.20 -11.37 -4.43
C LEU A 81 26.46 -10.87 -3.72
N SER A 82 27.24 -11.76 -3.11
CA SER A 82 28.48 -11.39 -2.42
C SER A 82 29.55 -10.76 -3.34
N ASP A 83 29.50 -11.00 -4.66
CA ASP A 83 30.37 -10.32 -5.64
C ASP A 83 30.01 -8.83 -5.82
N LEU A 84 28.87 -8.41 -5.29
CA LEU A 84 28.39 -7.03 -5.35
C LEU A 84 28.61 -6.25 -4.05
N LEU A 85 29.28 -6.82 -3.06
CA LEU A 85 29.64 -6.09 -1.85
C LEU A 85 30.40 -4.80 -2.18
N GLY A 86 30.14 -3.75 -1.42
CA GLY A 86 30.63 -2.40 -1.70
C GLY A 86 29.72 -1.59 -2.66
N ARG A 87 28.68 -2.21 -3.21
CA ARG A 87 27.68 -1.55 -4.06
C ARG A 87 26.29 -1.59 -3.41
N PRO A 88 25.47 -0.55 -3.60
CA PRO A 88 24.06 -0.62 -3.22
C PRO A 88 23.33 -1.55 -4.18
N VAL A 89 22.50 -2.45 -3.64
CA VAL A 89 21.76 -3.46 -4.43
C VAL A 89 20.28 -3.41 -4.12
N VAL A 90 19.46 -3.48 -5.17
CA VAL A 90 18.02 -3.74 -5.07
C VAL A 90 17.76 -5.15 -5.58
N VAL A 91 17.20 -6.00 -4.73
CA VAL A 91 16.74 -7.34 -5.12
C VAL A 91 15.22 -7.33 -5.15
N ASN A 92 14.64 -7.52 -6.33
CA ASN A 92 13.20 -7.54 -6.55
C ASN A 92 12.76 -8.93 -6.97
N PHE A 93 11.82 -9.54 -6.24
CA PHE A 93 11.17 -10.81 -6.60
C PHE A 93 9.91 -10.51 -7.40
N TRP A 94 9.81 -11.10 -8.60
CA TRP A 94 8.74 -10.82 -9.56
C TRP A 94 8.40 -12.02 -10.44
N ALA A 95 7.29 -11.95 -11.18
CA ALA A 95 6.93 -12.92 -12.22
C ALA A 95 6.18 -12.24 -13.36
N SER A 96 6.17 -12.86 -14.55
CA SER A 96 5.47 -12.33 -15.73
C SER A 96 3.95 -12.31 -15.57
N TRP A 97 3.39 -13.22 -14.80
CA TRP A 97 1.96 -13.33 -14.51
C TRP A 97 1.51 -12.36 -13.38
N CYS A 98 2.43 -11.74 -12.66
CA CYS A 98 2.15 -10.83 -11.57
C CYS A 98 1.70 -9.46 -12.10
N ILE A 99 0.42 -9.12 -11.93
CA ILE A 99 -0.12 -7.83 -12.40
C ILE A 99 0.56 -6.64 -11.73
N PRO A 100 0.68 -6.54 -10.38
CA PRO A 100 1.32 -5.39 -9.74
C PRO A 100 2.82 -5.28 -10.07
N CYS A 101 3.50 -6.37 -10.43
CA CYS A 101 4.88 -6.33 -10.89
C CYS A 101 5.05 -5.56 -12.21
N ARG A 102 4.00 -5.53 -13.06
CA ARG A 102 4.01 -4.77 -14.32
C ARG A 102 4.03 -3.26 -14.09
N ASP A 103 3.37 -2.82 -13.02
CA ASP A 103 3.30 -1.40 -12.66
C ASP A 103 4.63 -0.92 -12.07
N GLU A 104 5.34 -1.78 -11.36
CA GLU A 104 6.63 -1.47 -10.73
C GLU A 104 7.82 -1.57 -11.70
N ALA A 105 7.76 -2.46 -12.68
CA ALA A 105 8.88 -2.75 -13.59
C ALA A 105 9.50 -1.50 -14.25
N PRO A 106 8.73 -0.54 -14.80
CA PRO A 106 9.28 0.69 -15.37
C PRO A 106 10.03 1.55 -14.35
N LEU A 107 9.59 1.55 -13.09
CA LEU A 107 10.19 2.34 -12.02
C LEU A 107 11.57 1.77 -11.64
N LEU A 108 11.70 0.46 -11.54
CA LEU A 108 12.97 -0.22 -11.30
C LEU A 108 13.94 -0.04 -12.46
N ALA A 109 13.46 -0.08 -13.71
CA ALA A 109 14.26 0.21 -14.88
C ALA A 109 14.78 1.65 -14.88
N ASP A 110 13.95 2.62 -14.47
CA ASP A 110 14.37 4.02 -14.33
C ASP A 110 15.39 4.20 -13.21
N ALA A 111 15.17 3.58 -12.05
CA ALA A 111 16.11 3.61 -10.94
C ALA A 111 17.48 3.06 -11.35
N GLN A 112 17.52 1.89 -12.03
CA GLN A 112 18.78 1.31 -12.54
C GLN A 112 19.51 2.29 -13.47
N ARG A 113 18.81 2.94 -14.40
CA ARG A 113 19.43 3.92 -15.33
C ARG A 113 19.95 5.14 -14.60
N ARG A 114 19.12 5.73 -13.74
CA ARG A 114 19.38 6.97 -13.02
C ARG A 114 20.56 6.87 -12.08
N TYR A 115 20.63 5.78 -11.32
CA TYR A 115 21.62 5.60 -10.27
C TYR A 115 22.77 4.63 -10.64
N ALA A 116 22.84 4.19 -11.91
CA ALA A 116 23.93 3.33 -12.39
C ALA A 116 25.33 3.92 -12.14
N ALA A 117 25.50 5.23 -12.37
CA ALA A 117 26.74 5.95 -12.13
C ALA A 117 27.12 6.01 -10.65
N SER A 118 26.14 6.00 -9.75
CA SER A 118 26.34 5.91 -8.28
C SER A 118 26.63 4.48 -7.79
N GLY A 119 26.68 3.52 -8.73
CA GLY A 119 27.01 2.12 -8.46
C GLY A 119 25.82 1.22 -8.16
N LEU A 120 24.58 1.75 -8.20
CA LEU A 120 23.38 0.92 -7.96
C LEU A 120 23.33 -0.29 -8.90
N ARG A 121 22.95 -1.42 -8.34
CA ARG A 121 22.61 -2.64 -9.07
C ARG A 121 21.19 -3.08 -8.73
N VAL A 122 20.37 -3.27 -9.75
CA VAL A 122 19.05 -3.90 -9.63
C VAL A 122 19.17 -5.33 -10.13
N LEU A 123 18.65 -6.28 -9.35
CA LEU A 123 18.57 -7.70 -9.66
C LEU A 123 17.11 -8.12 -9.58
N GLY A 124 16.57 -8.67 -10.65
CA GLY A 124 15.21 -9.21 -10.67
C GLY A 124 15.27 -10.73 -10.49
N VAL A 125 14.81 -11.25 -9.37
CA VAL A 125 14.69 -12.69 -9.13
C VAL A 125 13.33 -13.18 -9.62
N VAL A 126 13.36 -14.11 -10.56
CA VAL A 126 12.16 -14.68 -11.19
C VAL A 126 11.53 -15.69 -10.25
N PHE A 127 10.30 -15.41 -9.78
CA PHE A 127 9.59 -16.22 -8.80
C PHE A 127 8.54 -17.11 -9.47
N GLN A 128 8.72 -18.44 -9.37
CA GLN A 128 7.76 -19.44 -9.88
C GLN A 128 7.27 -19.15 -11.31
N ASP A 129 8.19 -18.87 -12.21
CA ASP A 129 7.91 -18.54 -13.61
C ASP A 129 8.94 -19.22 -14.52
N ASP A 130 8.63 -19.33 -15.81
CA ASP A 130 9.56 -19.90 -16.78
C ASP A 130 10.42 -18.84 -17.47
N ALA A 131 11.58 -19.26 -17.96
CA ALA A 131 12.56 -18.39 -18.58
C ALA A 131 12.02 -17.66 -19.83
N GLY A 132 11.14 -18.30 -20.60
CA GLY A 132 10.56 -17.72 -21.81
C GLY A 132 9.59 -16.59 -21.49
N SER A 133 8.68 -16.83 -20.55
CA SER A 133 7.73 -15.82 -20.05
C SER A 133 8.44 -14.66 -19.37
N ALA A 134 9.46 -14.96 -18.54
CA ALA A 134 10.29 -13.95 -17.90
C ALA A 134 11.04 -13.07 -18.92
N ARG A 135 11.62 -13.67 -19.97
CA ARG A 135 12.30 -12.94 -21.04
C ARG A 135 11.34 -12.01 -21.78
N ALA A 136 10.17 -12.51 -22.19
CA ALA A 136 9.16 -11.72 -22.87
C ALA A 136 8.69 -10.53 -22.02
N PHE A 137 8.55 -10.72 -20.71
CA PHE A 137 8.24 -9.65 -19.77
C PHE A 137 9.35 -8.59 -19.73
N MET A 138 10.60 -9.00 -19.57
CA MET A 138 11.75 -8.09 -19.54
C MET A 138 11.89 -7.29 -20.83
N GLU A 139 11.69 -7.91 -21.99
CA GLU A 139 11.68 -7.24 -23.28
C GLU A 139 10.55 -6.22 -23.39
N ARG A 140 9.33 -6.61 -23.01
CA ARG A 140 8.14 -5.75 -23.04
C ARG A 140 8.32 -4.47 -22.23
N PHE A 141 8.94 -4.56 -21.06
CA PHE A 141 9.16 -3.43 -20.16
C PHE A 141 10.56 -2.80 -20.30
N ALA A 142 11.34 -3.22 -21.29
CA ALA A 142 12.72 -2.73 -21.57
C ALA A 142 13.63 -2.81 -20.32
N LEU A 143 13.50 -3.87 -19.51
CA LEU A 143 14.34 -4.10 -18.34
C LEU A 143 15.75 -4.48 -18.77
N ARG A 144 16.76 -3.73 -18.33
CA ARG A 144 18.15 -3.91 -18.71
C ARG A 144 19.04 -4.43 -17.57
N TYR A 145 18.42 -4.74 -16.44
CA TYR A 145 19.09 -5.41 -15.31
C TYR A 145 18.93 -6.93 -15.43
N PRO A 146 19.76 -7.74 -14.74
CA PRO A 146 19.66 -9.20 -14.80
C PRO A 146 18.32 -9.72 -14.29
N GLY A 147 17.69 -10.60 -15.04
CA GLY A 147 16.59 -11.45 -14.60
C GLY A 147 17.16 -12.81 -14.19
N LEU A 148 17.19 -13.10 -12.90
CA LEU A 148 17.84 -14.27 -12.32
C LEU A 148 16.82 -15.38 -12.10
N LEU A 149 17.11 -16.59 -12.57
CA LEU A 149 16.26 -17.75 -12.36
C LEU A 149 16.51 -18.34 -10.97
N ASP A 150 15.45 -18.57 -10.20
CA ASP A 150 15.51 -19.24 -8.88
C ASP A 150 14.82 -20.63 -8.97
N PRO A 151 15.45 -21.64 -9.59
CA PRO A 151 14.86 -22.96 -9.75
C PRO A 151 14.61 -23.60 -8.39
N GLY A 152 13.34 -23.96 -8.13
CA GLY A 152 12.93 -24.51 -6.84
C GLY A 152 12.65 -23.47 -5.74
N GLY A 153 12.84 -22.17 -6.01
CA GLY A 153 12.45 -21.09 -5.10
C GLY A 153 13.28 -20.99 -3.82
N ARG A 154 14.51 -21.51 -3.83
CA ARG A 154 15.36 -21.54 -2.62
C ARG A 154 15.73 -20.14 -2.17
N THR A 155 16.10 -19.26 -3.08
CA THR A 155 16.43 -17.88 -2.77
C THR A 155 15.20 -17.14 -2.21
N ALA A 156 14.04 -17.36 -2.80
CA ALA A 156 12.79 -16.79 -2.29
C ALA A 156 12.48 -17.25 -0.84
N ILE A 157 12.75 -18.51 -0.51
CA ILE A 157 12.60 -19.05 0.85
C ILE A 157 13.59 -18.38 1.80
N ASP A 158 14.87 -18.30 1.45
CA ASP A 158 15.92 -17.73 2.29
C ASP A 158 15.68 -16.23 2.55
N TYR A 159 15.09 -15.52 1.59
CA TYR A 159 14.63 -14.13 1.73
C TYR A 159 13.26 -14.00 2.42
N GLY A 160 12.58 -15.10 2.75
CA GLY A 160 11.26 -15.08 3.37
C GLY A 160 10.20 -14.37 2.51
N VAL A 161 10.23 -14.59 1.20
CA VAL A 161 9.27 -13.99 0.25
C VAL A 161 7.87 -14.52 0.52
N LEU A 162 6.97 -13.63 0.95
CA LEU A 162 5.58 -13.95 1.29
C LEU A 162 4.63 -13.75 0.11
N GLY A 163 5.04 -13.00 -0.89
CA GLY A 163 4.28 -12.65 -2.10
C GLY A 163 5.09 -11.74 -3.00
N ILE A 164 4.60 -11.48 -4.20
CA ILE A 164 5.28 -10.63 -5.19
C ILE A 164 4.38 -9.46 -5.67
N PRO A 165 4.98 -8.30 -6.02
CA PRO A 165 6.41 -8.02 -5.92
C PRO A 165 6.86 -7.91 -4.47
N MET A 166 8.10 -8.32 -4.20
CA MET A 166 8.75 -8.07 -2.92
C MET A 166 10.17 -7.58 -3.18
N THR A 167 10.52 -6.44 -2.58
CA THR A 167 11.76 -5.72 -2.91
C THR A 167 12.59 -5.48 -1.67
N PHE A 168 13.87 -5.82 -1.77
CA PHE A 168 14.87 -5.67 -0.72
C PHE A 168 15.88 -4.60 -1.12
N MET A 169 16.05 -3.59 -0.27
CA MET A 169 17.06 -2.56 -0.40
C MET A 169 18.29 -2.97 0.43
N ILE A 170 19.42 -3.18 -0.20
CA ILE A 170 20.64 -3.70 0.41
C ILE A 170 21.72 -2.63 0.33
N GLY A 171 22.27 -2.26 1.47
CA GLY A 171 23.37 -1.31 1.57
C GLY A 171 24.70 -1.89 1.06
N ARG A 172 25.71 -1.03 0.92
CA ARG A 172 27.06 -1.40 0.44
C ARG A 172 27.75 -2.45 1.31
N ASP A 173 27.35 -2.54 2.58
CA ASP A 173 27.85 -3.54 3.54
C ASP A 173 27.14 -4.90 3.44
N GLY A 174 26.22 -5.06 2.49
CA GLY A 174 25.43 -6.28 2.32
C GLY A 174 24.25 -6.39 3.29
N THR A 175 23.95 -5.36 4.09
CA THR A 175 22.86 -5.38 5.07
C THR A 175 21.55 -4.93 4.44
N ILE A 176 20.45 -5.62 4.72
CA ILE A 176 19.12 -5.23 4.31
C ILE A 176 18.70 -3.97 5.09
N ARG A 177 18.45 -2.88 4.38
CA ARG A 177 18.01 -1.58 4.94
C ARG A 177 16.51 -1.47 4.99
N ARG A 178 15.82 -1.90 3.92
CA ARG A 178 14.35 -1.90 3.81
C ARG A 178 13.84 -3.11 3.06
N VAL A 179 12.60 -3.46 3.35
CA VAL A 179 11.84 -4.50 2.64
C VAL A 179 10.48 -3.93 2.30
N PHE A 180 10.05 -4.12 1.06
CA PHE A 180 8.72 -3.71 0.58
C PHE A 180 7.97 -4.93 0.07
N LEU A 181 6.74 -5.09 0.52
CA LEU A 181 5.77 -6.07 0.01
C LEU A 181 4.71 -5.33 -0.80
N GLY A 182 4.55 -5.69 -2.06
CA GLY A 182 3.70 -4.98 -3.00
C GLY A 182 4.45 -3.90 -3.80
N PRO A 183 3.78 -3.29 -4.80
CA PRO A 183 4.38 -2.29 -5.66
C PRO A 183 4.66 -1.00 -4.90
N MET A 184 5.79 -0.36 -5.20
CA MET A 184 6.20 0.91 -4.61
C MET A 184 5.73 2.09 -5.46
N ALA A 185 5.42 3.22 -4.80
CA ALA A 185 5.28 4.50 -5.46
C ALA A 185 6.66 5.08 -5.85
N VAL A 186 6.69 5.99 -6.83
CA VAL A 186 7.93 6.57 -7.38
C VAL A 186 8.79 7.25 -6.32
N ASP A 187 8.16 8.02 -5.45
CA ASP A 187 8.82 8.75 -4.36
C ASP A 187 9.36 7.81 -3.27
N VAL A 188 8.63 6.76 -2.97
CA VAL A 188 9.04 5.70 -2.01
C VAL A 188 10.28 4.97 -2.53
N LEU A 189 10.25 4.50 -3.80
CA LEU A 189 11.40 3.85 -4.42
C LEU A 189 12.62 4.77 -4.45
N ARG A 190 12.43 6.05 -4.84
CA ARG A 190 13.50 7.03 -4.88
C ARG A 190 14.15 7.21 -3.51
N SER A 191 13.36 7.49 -2.48
CA SER A 191 13.86 7.67 -1.11
C SER A 191 14.60 6.43 -0.61
N ALA A 192 14.07 5.22 -0.89
CA ALA A 192 14.69 3.97 -0.48
C ALA A 192 16.02 3.70 -1.20
N VAL A 193 16.12 4.06 -2.49
CA VAL A 193 17.39 3.96 -3.24
C VAL A 193 18.41 4.96 -2.70
N GLU A 194 18.00 6.21 -2.46
CA GLU A 194 18.90 7.26 -1.93
C GLU A 194 19.45 6.90 -0.54
N GLU A 195 18.70 6.16 0.26
CA GLU A 195 19.15 5.68 1.58
C GLU A 195 20.28 4.63 1.50
N ILE A 196 20.35 3.84 0.43
CA ILE A 196 21.36 2.78 0.27
C ILE A 196 22.58 3.21 -0.55
N LEU A 197 22.53 4.39 -1.22
CA LEU A 197 23.64 4.95 -2.00
C LEU A 197 24.82 5.40 -1.14
#